data_c0ffe94269b88c56ff2f0272dd34854b
#
_entry.id   c0ffe94269b88c56ff2f0272dd34854b
#
_cell.length_a   1.000
_cell.length_b   1.000
_cell.length_c   1.000
_cell.angle_alpha   90.00
_cell.angle_beta   90.00
_cell.angle_gamma   90.00
#
_symmetry.space_group_name_H-M   'P 1'
#
loop_
_entity.id
_entity.type
_entity.pdbx_description
1 polymer ?
#
loop_
_entity_poly.entity_id
_entity_poly.type
_entity_poly.pdbx_seq_one_letter_code
_entity_poly.pdbx_strand_id
1 'polypeptide(L)'
;MRKEILVLDYGSQYNQLVCRRVRDEGVYSEICSYKDAPEKLKQGNVIGIILTGGPHSVYESNSFSLPKEVLESKLPVLGICYGFQLLSYYLGGEVKGLNKSEFGNAKVNVINSDSLLLKNIPSSFISFMSHNDSVTKLPSGFIKNAETDNCPNAIASDETRKIYGVQFHPEVNDTEFGQQIIRNFLFEIVKADKNWTMENFIEDKVKEIKEKVKPEERVLLGLSGGVDSSVTAALLSKAIGKRLTCVFVNHGLLRKNEVKEVIDTFKNFDLDFKYVDASNDFYKALAGVTEPEEKRKIIGKLFVETFRKEADKLGKIDYLAQGTIYPDVVESGLGGNSAKIKSHHNVGGLPKDIGFKGLVEPLRYLFKDEVRRTGLSLGLPESLVFRQPFPGPGLGIRIIGEVTAEKVKIVQDADYILREEIKNAGYDKQISQYYAALTNMKTVGVQGDGRSYDYAVVIRAVKTIDFMTAKPFDLPYSILTRIADRIVDEVDHVSRVFFDYTSKPPATIEME
;
A
#
# COMPACT_ATOMS: atom_id res chain seq x y z
N MET A 1 15.16 18.07 13.60
CA MET A 1 14.66 16.80 13.02
C MET A 1 13.52 16.28 13.88
N ARG A 2 12.51 15.64 13.27
CA ARG A 2 11.40 15.01 13.98
C ARG A 2 11.91 13.81 14.77
N LYS A 3 11.49 13.67 16.03
CA LYS A 3 11.79 12.47 16.84
C LYS A 3 11.08 11.26 16.24
N GLU A 4 11.72 10.09 16.24
CA GLU A 4 11.22 8.90 15.58
C GLU A 4 11.49 7.61 16.35
N ILE A 5 10.63 6.62 16.07
CA ILE A 5 10.89 5.22 16.40
C ILE A 5 11.56 4.57 15.19
N LEU A 6 12.74 4.02 15.41
CA LEU A 6 13.46 3.31 14.37
C LEU A 6 13.06 1.83 14.37
N VAL A 7 12.49 1.35 13.25
CA VAL A 7 12.11 -0.04 13.05
C VAL A 7 13.19 -0.73 12.23
N LEU A 8 13.89 -1.69 12.80
CA LEU A 8 14.96 -2.44 12.13
C LEU A 8 14.37 -3.67 11.44
N ASP A 9 14.55 -3.73 10.13
CA ASP A 9 14.06 -4.82 9.30
C ASP A 9 15.04 -6.00 9.28
N TYR A 10 14.53 -7.14 9.75
CA TYR A 10 15.20 -8.45 9.71
C TYR A 10 14.53 -9.42 8.74
N GLY A 11 13.80 -8.92 7.73
CA GLY A 11 13.17 -9.74 6.70
C GLY A 11 11.80 -10.28 7.08
N SER A 12 11.14 -9.69 8.07
CA SER A 12 9.76 -10.03 8.42
C SER A 12 8.79 -9.63 7.31
N GLN A 13 7.83 -10.49 7.02
CA GLN A 13 6.69 -10.12 6.17
C GLN A 13 5.78 -9.05 6.79
N TYR A 14 5.90 -8.81 8.12
CA TYR A 14 5.10 -7.84 8.89
C TYR A 14 5.85 -6.55 9.23
N ASN A 15 7.07 -6.34 8.72
CA ASN A 15 7.91 -5.19 9.06
C ASN A 15 7.21 -3.85 8.84
N GLN A 16 6.52 -3.69 7.70
CA GLN A 16 5.74 -2.48 7.40
C GLN A 16 4.57 -2.28 8.37
N LEU A 17 3.97 -3.39 8.81
CA LEU A 17 2.83 -3.34 9.73
C LEU A 17 3.27 -2.84 11.12
N VAL A 18 4.46 -3.23 11.61
CA VAL A 18 5.05 -2.67 12.84
C VAL A 18 5.17 -1.15 12.74
N CYS A 19 5.76 -0.65 11.66
CA CYS A 19 5.93 0.78 11.42
C CYS A 19 4.56 1.50 11.39
N ARG A 20 3.58 0.91 10.72
CA ARG A 20 2.21 1.44 10.63
C ARG A 20 1.54 1.50 12.01
N ARG A 21 1.65 0.46 12.84
CA ARG A 21 1.08 0.44 14.19
C ARG A 21 1.60 1.55 15.09
N VAL A 22 2.88 1.87 14.97
CA VAL A 22 3.48 3.03 15.66
C VAL A 22 2.87 4.35 15.19
N ARG A 23 2.67 4.51 13.86
CA ARG A 23 2.08 5.72 13.28
C ARG A 23 0.59 5.86 13.56
N ASP A 24 -0.14 4.75 13.71
CA ASP A 24 -1.54 4.75 14.14
C ASP A 24 -1.72 5.36 15.55
N GLU A 25 -0.68 5.28 16.39
CA GLU A 25 -0.63 5.97 17.70
C GLU A 25 -0.22 7.45 17.61
N GLY A 26 0.04 7.96 16.41
CA GLY A 26 0.45 9.36 16.19
C GLY A 26 1.93 9.63 16.44
N VAL A 27 2.78 8.61 16.46
CA VAL A 27 4.23 8.72 16.60
C VAL A 27 4.91 8.40 15.28
N TYR A 28 5.83 9.26 14.83
CA TYR A 28 6.57 9.01 13.60
C TYR A 28 7.52 7.81 13.75
N SER A 29 7.54 6.97 12.73
CA SER A 29 8.44 5.82 12.65
C SER A 29 9.00 5.66 11.24
N GLU A 30 10.21 5.16 11.16
CA GLU A 30 10.87 4.83 9.89
C GLU A 30 11.43 3.41 9.96
N ILE A 31 11.29 2.67 8.86
CA ILE A 31 11.90 1.35 8.74
C ILE A 31 13.20 1.46 7.96
N CYS A 32 14.24 0.76 8.41
CA CYS A 32 15.49 0.64 7.68
C CYS A 32 16.08 -0.76 7.83
N SER A 33 16.99 -1.12 6.93
CA SER A 33 17.80 -2.33 7.11
C SER A 33 18.60 -2.23 8.42
N TYR A 34 18.72 -3.34 9.13
CA TYR A 34 19.56 -3.39 10.33
C TYR A 34 21.00 -2.90 10.06
N LYS A 35 21.50 -3.03 8.82
CA LYS A 35 22.83 -2.56 8.40
C LYS A 35 22.97 -1.04 8.41
N ASP A 36 21.85 -0.32 8.21
CA ASP A 36 21.83 1.14 8.15
C ASP A 36 21.56 1.78 9.53
N ALA A 37 21.26 0.96 10.54
CA ALA A 37 20.99 1.42 11.89
C ALA A 37 22.09 2.30 12.49
N PRO A 38 23.41 2.00 12.32
CA PRO A 38 24.47 2.85 12.87
C PRO A 38 24.43 4.28 12.32
N GLU A 39 24.13 4.47 11.03
CA GLU A 39 24.03 5.80 10.43
C GLU A 39 22.77 6.55 10.87
N LYS A 40 21.66 5.84 10.98
CA LYS A 40 20.40 6.40 11.48
C LYS A 40 20.53 6.89 12.93
N LEU A 41 21.13 6.08 13.79
CA LEU A 41 21.34 6.45 15.20
C LEU A 41 22.23 7.66 15.38
N LYS A 42 23.23 7.88 14.50
CA LYS A 42 24.08 9.08 14.52
C LYS A 42 23.32 10.38 14.24
N GLN A 43 22.12 10.32 13.64
CA GLN A 43 21.33 11.52 13.36
C GLN A 43 20.73 12.15 14.62
N GLY A 44 20.66 11.41 15.74
CA GLY A 44 20.26 11.93 17.06
C GLY A 44 18.77 12.20 17.24
N ASN A 45 17.93 11.83 16.30
CA ASN A 45 16.47 11.99 16.37
C ASN A 45 15.71 10.70 16.76
N VAL A 46 16.39 9.56 16.81
CA VAL A 46 15.83 8.29 17.27
C VAL A 46 15.62 8.33 18.77
N ILE A 47 14.41 7.95 19.24
CA ILE A 47 14.04 7.93 20.66
C ILE A 47 13.69 6.54 21.17
N GLY A 48 13.53 5.56 20.30
CA GLY A 48 13.27 4.16 20.63
C GLY A 48 13.46 3.28 19.39
N ILE A 49 13.72 2.01 19.61
CA ILE A 49 14.06 1.05 18.56
C ILE A 49 13.13 -0.16 18.65
N ILE A 50 12.65 -0.64 17.51
CA ILE A 50 11.89 -1.90 17.42
C ILE A 50 12.62 -2.83 16.45
N LEU A 51 12.95 -4.04 16.87
CA LEU A 51 13.52 -5.09 16.04
C LEU A 51 12.38 -6.00 15.58
N THR A 52 12.25 -6.18 14.26
CA THR A 52 11.16 -6.99 13.68
C THR A 52 11.43 -8.49 13.79
N GLY A 53 10.44 -9.30 13.40
CA GLY A 53 10.64 -10.72 13.13
C GLY A 53 11.61 -10.96 11.96
N GLY A 54 11.95 -12.21 11.72
CA GLY A 54 12.84 -12.62 10.63
C GLY A 54 12.73 -14.11 10.32
N PRO A 55 13.21 -14.56 9.13
CA PRO A 55 13.03 -15.92 8.65
C PRO A 55 14.11 -16.90 9.14
N HIS A 56 15.16 -16.44 9.81
CA HIS A 56 16.32 -17.25 10.19
C HIS A 56 16.32 -17.60 11.67
N SER A 57 17.10 -18.63 12.04
CA SER A 57 17.46 -18.91 13.42
C SER A 57 18.71 -18.13 13.81
N VAL A 58 18.75 -17.56 15.03
CA VAL A 58 19.84 -16.68 15.47
C VAL A 58 21.21 -17.38 15.59
N TYR A 59 21.23 -18.70 15.64
CA TYR A 59 22.43 -19.54 15.74
C TYR A 59 22.88 -20.11 14.37
N GLU A 60 22.19 -19.83 13.29
CA GLU A 60 22.59 -20.25 11.94
C GLU A 60 23.69 -19.37 11.37
N SER A 61 24.52 -19.93 10.48
CA SER A 61 25.63 -19.21 9.84
C SER A 61 25.21 -18.02 8.98
N ASN A 62 23.98 -18.02 8.49
CA ASN A 62 23.34 -16.96 7.71
C ASN A 62 22.43 -16.06 8.54
N SER A 63 22.51 -16.14 9.89
CA SER A 63 21.73 -15.28 10.78
C SER A 63 22.11 -13.80 10.62
N PHE A 64 21.17 -12.94 10.90
CA PHE A 64 21.40 -11.50 10.91
C PHE A 64 22.15 -11.07 12.17
N SER A 65 22.97 -10.03 12.05
CA SER A 65 23.70 -9.47 13.20
C SER A 65 22.88 -8.37 13.90
N LEU A 66 23.07 -8.23 15.19
CA LEU A 66 22.61 -7.07 15.95
C LEU A 66 23.72 -6.00 15.92
N PRO A 67 23.49 -4.81 15.30
CA PRO A 67 24.47 -3.74 15.36
C PRO A 67 24.72 -3.34 16.83
N LYS A 68 25.99 -3.24 17.21
CA LYS A 68 26.38 -2.90 18.59
C LYS A 68 25.85 -1.53 19.03
N GLU A 69 25.71 -0.60 18.07
CA GLU A 69 25.17 0.75 18.26
C GLU A 69 23.75 0.74 18.81
N VAL A 70 22.97 -0.32 18.54
CA VAL A 70 21.62 -0.48 19.09
C VAL A 70 21.68 -0.56 20.62
N LEU A 71 22.54 -1.40 21.17
CA LEU A 71 22.71 -1.55 22.62
C LEU A 71 23.51 -0.40 23.24
N GLU A 72 24.53 0.11 22.53
CA GLU A 72 25.36 1.25 22.96
C GLU A 72 24.55 2.54 23.04
N SER A 73 23.47 2.68 22.27
CA SER A 73 22.60 3.87 22.27
C SER A 73 21.88 4.11 23.59
N LYS A 74 21.69 3.05 24.40
CA LYS A 74 20.88 3.06 25.64
C LYS A 74 19.43 3.54 25.46
N LEU A 75 18.95 3.55 24.22
CA LEU A 75 17.55 3.84 23.92
C LEU A 75 16.67 2.64 24.31
N PRO A 76 15.38 2.87 24.60
CA PRO A 76 14.43 1.77 24.77
C PRO A 76 14.37 0.88 23.52
N VAL A 77 14.39 -0.45 23.73
CA VAL A 77 14.36 -1.42 22.63
C VAL A 77 13.23 -2.43 22.85
N LEU A 78 12.44 -2.70 21.82
CA LEU A 78 11.46 -3.77 21.77
C LEU A 78 11.85 -4.77 20.68
N GLY A 79 12.08 -6.04 21.05
CA GLY A 79 12.27 -7.14 20.09
C GLY A 79 10.96 -7.90 19.87
N ILE A 80 10.60 -8.12 18.62
CA ILE A 80 9.42 -8.88 18.19
C ILE A 80 9.89 -10.17 17.54
N CYS A 81 9.43 -11.33 18.05
CA CYS A 81 9.71 -12.66 17.51
C CYS A 81 11.22 -12.89 17.35
N TYR A 82 11.73 -12.92 16.12
CA TYR A 82 13.18 -13.02 15.85
C TYR A 82 13.98 -11.90 16.53
N GLY A 83 13.47 -10.67 16.57
CA GLY A 83 14.12 -9.54 17.22
C GLY A 83 14.30 -9.78 18.75
N PHE A 84 13.35 -10.44 19.42
CA PHE A 84 13.49 -10.83 20.82
C PHE A 84 14.53 -11.95 20.98
N GLN A 85 14.52 -12.94 20.10
CA GLN A 85 15.52 -14.01 20.10
C GLN A 85 16.93 -13.44 19.87
N LEU A 86 17.08 -12.52 18.92
CA LEU A 86 18.34 -11.87 18.62
C LEU A 86 18.90 -11.07 19.82
N LEU A 87 18.07 -10.24 20.46
CA LEU A 87 18.43 -9.52 21.68
C LEU A 87 18.88 -10.49 22.78
N SER A 88 18.10 -11.55 23.00
CA SER A 88 18.42 -12.55 24.03
C SER A 88 19.75 -13.24 23.75
N TYR A 89 19.99 -13.64 22.52
CA TYR A 89 21.23 -14.29 22.10
C TYR A 89 22.46 -13.40 22.32
N TYR A 90 22.40 -12.14 21.87
CA TYR A 90 23.51 -11.21 22.02
C TYR A 90 23.76 -10.74 23.46
N LEU A 91 22.76 -10.82 24.33
CA LEU A 91 22.86 -10.48 25.75
C LEU A 91 23.22 -11.68 26.64
N GLY A 92 23.54 -12.85 26.05
CA GLY A 92 23.98 -14.04 26.77
C GLY A 92 22.88 -14.95 27.27
N GLY A 93 21.68 -14.84 26.73
CA GLY A 93 20.60 -15.81 26.86
C GLY A 93 20.79 -17.01 25.93
N GLU A 94 19.81 -17.90 25.91
CA GLU A 94 19.83 -19.10 25.07
C GLU A 94 18.56 -19.21 24.24
N VAL A 95 18.72 -19.45 22.93
CA VAL A 95 17.63 -19.64 21.96
C VAL A 95 17.75 -21.05 21.39
N LYS A 96 16.66 -21.80 21.38
CA LYS A 96 16.62 -23.18 20.87
C LYS A 96 15.34 -23.43 20.09
N GLY A 97 15.42 -24.39 19.18
CA GLY A 97 14.25 -24.97 18.53
C GLY A 97 13.29 -25.60 19.55
N LEU A 98 12.02 -25.37 19.37
CA LEU A 98 10.96 -25.95 20.19
C LEU A 98 10.67 -27.39 19.75
N ASN A 99 10.34 -28.26 20.72
CA ASN A 99 9.83 -29.60 20.41
C ASN A 99 8.52 -29.55 19.61
N LYS A 100 7.73 -28.48 19.81
CA LYS A 100 6.49 -28.18 19.09
C LYS A 100 6.48 -26.71 18.75
N SER A 101 6.58 -26.40 17.46
CA SER A 101 6.48 -25.05 16.91
C SER A 101 5.10 -24.45 17.18
N GLU A 102 5.03 -23.13 17.28
CA GLU A 102 3.77 -22.41 17.45
C GLU A 102 3.45 -21.59 16.19
N PHE A 103 2.33 -21.94 15.55
CA PHE A 103 1.78 -21.22 14.38
C PHE A 103 0.29 -20.95 14.58
N GLY A 104 -0.11 -19.71 14.38
CA GLY A 104 -1.49 -19.26 14.58
C GLY A 104 -1.76 -18.81 16.02
N ASN A 105 -3.01 -18.93 16.44
CA ASN A 105 -3.47 -18.41 17.73
C ASN A 105 -3.00 -19.28 18.91
N ALA A 106 -2.35 -18.63 19.86
CA ALA A 106 -1.93 -19.23 21.13
C ALA A 106 -2.37 -18.37 22.30
N LYS A 107 -2.71 -19.01 23.43
CA LYS A 107 -3.06 -18.32 24.66
C LYS A 107 -1.78 -17.93 25.42
N VAL A 108 -1.60 -16.64 25.63
CA VAL A 108 -0.55 -16.09 26.49
C VAL A 108 -1.07 -15.95 27.91
N ASN A 109 -0.34 -16.46 28.89
CA ASN A 109 -0.62 -16.32 30.30
C ASN A 109 0.40 -15.35 30.92
N VAL A 110 -0.09 -14.24 31.48
CA VAL A 110 0.74 -13.24 32.17
C VAL A 110 1.07 -13.77 33.58
N ILE A 111 2.37 -13.85 33.89
CA ILE A 111 2.88 -14.36 35.19
C ILE A 111 3.27 -13.17 36.06
N ASN A 112 3.88 -12.16 35.48
CA ASN A 112 4.28 -10.93 36.16
C ASN A 112 3.75 -9.71 35.39
N SER A 113 2.83 -8.97 35.98
CA SER A 113 2.19 -7.79 35.42
C SER A 113 2.92 -6.47 35.76
N ASP A 114 4.04 -6.51 36.48
CA ASP A 114 4.74 -5.29 36.91
C ASP A 114 5.47 -4.58 35.77
N SER A 115 5.67 -5.28 34.64
CA SER A 115 6.29 -4.67 33.46
C SER A 115 5.43 -3.54 32.88
N LEU A 116 6.08 -2.41 32.58
CA LEU A 116 5.43 -1.29 31.90
C LEU A 116 4.81 -1.68 30.55
N LEU A 117 5.38 -2.69 29.89
CA LEU A 117 4.86 -3.20 28.61
C LEU A 117 3.47 -3.81 28.76
N LEU A 118 3.15 -4.35 29.95
CA LEU A 118 1.89 -5.06 30.25
C LEU A 118 0.83 -4.19 30.97
N LYS A 119 1.04 -2.90 31.05
CA LYS A 119 0.08 -1.98 31.66
C LYS A 119 -1.28 -2.08 30.96
N ASN A 120 -2.34 -2.34 31.74
CA ASN A 120 -3.72 -2.54 31.26
C ASN A 120 -3.91 -3.75 30.32
N ILE A 121 -3.04 -4.74 30.40
CA ILE A 121 -3.20 -6.02 29.71
C ILE A 121 -3.80 -7.03 30.71
N PRO A 122 -4.79 -7.85 30.32
CA PRO A 122 -5.39 -8.84 31.19
C PRO A 122 -4.39 -9.97 31.53
N SER A 123 -4.73 -10.79 32.53
CA SER A 123 -3.92 -11.93 32.96
C SER A 123 -3.75 -13.02 31.90
N SER A 124 -4.59 -13.04 30.86
CA SER A 124 -4.41 -13.89 29.69
C SER A 124 -5.09 -13.29 28.46
N PHE A 125 -4.55 -13.56 27.28
CA PHE A 125 -5.09 -13.11 26.00
C PHE A 125 -4.62 -14.03 24.86
N ILE A 126 -5.29 -13.93 23.69
CA ILE A 126 -4.89 -14.68 22.50
C ILE A 126 -3.90 -13.85 21.69
N SER A 127 -2.80 -14.49 21.27
CA SER A 127 -1.79 -13.88 20.39
C SER A 127 -1.53 -14.73 19.16
N PHE A 128 -1.05 -14.08 18.10
CA PHE A 128 -0.61 -14.77 16.89
C PHE A 128 0.87 -15.13 17.00
N MET A 129 1.15 -16.43 16.98
CA MET A 129 2.50 -17.00 16.97
C MET A 129 2.91 -17.43 15.56
N SER A 130 4.19 -17.29 15.24
CA SER A 130 4.77 -17.77 13.99
C SER A 130 6.26 -18.02 14.18
N HIS A 131 6.61 -19.10 14.92
CA HIS A 131 8.01 -19.38 15.24
C HIS A 131 8.30 -20.88 15.48
N ASN A 132 9.52 -21.28 15.12
CA ASN A 132 10.09 -22.59 15.43
C ASN A 132 11.01 -22.54 16.67
N ASP A 133 11.68 -21.41 16.87
CA ASP A 133 12.64 -21.18 17.94
C ASP A 133 12.03 -20.32 19.04
N SER A 134 12.51 -20.48 20.27
CA SER A 134 12.16 -19.59 21.37
C SER A 134 13.36 -19.33 22.30
N VAL A 135 13.25 -18.27 23.08
CA VAL A 135 14.17 -17.97 24.16
C VAL A 135 13.91 -18.97 25.30
N THR A 136 14.85 -19.90 25.52
CA THR A 136 14.75 -20.94 26.56
C THR A 136 15.40 -20.50 27.87
N LYS A 137 16.43 -19.65 27.80
CA LYS A 137 17.08 -19.04 28.96
C LYS A 137 17.21 -17.54 28.78
N LEU A 138 16.64 -16.79 29.68
CA LEU A 138 16.71 -15.32 29.66
C LEU A 138 18.12 -14.81 29.93
N PRO A 139 18.53 -13.68 29.33
CA PRO A 139 19.76 -12.98 29.70
C PRO A 139 19.73 -12.48 31.16
N SER A 140 20.90 -12.22 31.74
CA SER A 140 20.99 -11.59 33.06
C SER A 140 20.27 -10.23 33.08
N GLY A 141 19.47 -10.01 34.12
CA GLY A 141 18.67 -8.80 34.32
C GLY A 141 17.27 -8.87 33.74
N PHE A 142 16.96 -9.87 32.90
CA PHE A 142 15.60 -10.04 32.36
C PHE A 142 14.71 -10.77 33.38
N ILE A 143 13.46 -10.35 33.42
CA ILE A 143 12.38 -10.95 34.18
C ILE A 143 11.38 -11.57 33.20
N LYS A 144 10.96 -12.79 33.45
CA LYS A 144 9.88 -13.46 32.74
C LYS A 144 8.55 -12.82 33.11
N ASN A 145 7.81 -12.34 32.10
CA ASN A 145 6.53 -11.66 32.28
C ASN A 145 5.34 -12.51 31.84
N ALA A 146 5.50 -13.32 30.78
CA ALA A 146 4.43 -14.20 30.29
C ALA A 146 4.98 -15.45 29.60
N GLU A 147 4.11 -16.46 29.48
CA GLU A 147 4.39 -17.72 28.79
C GLU A 147 3.18 -18.21 28.00
N THR A 148 3.40 -19.20 27.12
CA THR A 148 2.36 -20.08 26.56
C THR A 148 2.63 -21.52 26.99
N ASP A 149 1.78 -22.45 26.58
CA ASP A 149 1.98 -23.88 26.84
C ASP A 149 3.29 -24.44 26.24
N ASN A 150 3.77 -23.85 25.14
CA ASN A 150 4.97 -24.31 24.42
C ASN A 150 6.12 -23.31 24.44
N CYS A 151 5.87 -22.02 24.70
CA CYS A 151 6.88 -20.98 24.75
C CYS A 151 7.09 -20.50 26.21
N PRO A 152 8.23 -20.85 26.84
CA PRO A 152 8.47 -20.55 28.26
C PRO A 152 8.66 -19.05 28.52
N ASN A 153 9.03 -18.26 27.54
CA ASN A 153 9.28 -16.83 27.64
C ASN A 153 8.59 -16.10 26.50
N ALA A 154 7.25 -16.05 26.55
CA ALA A 154 6.45 -15.34 25.53
C ALA A 154 6.61 -13.81 25.63
N ILE A 155 6.82 -13.28 26.84
CA ILE A 155 7.18 -11.89 27.12
C ILE A 155 8.24 -11.87 28.22
N ALA A 156 9.29 -11.08 28.02
CA ALA A 156 10.30 -10.81 29.03
C ALA A 156 10.82 -9.37 28.91
N SER A 157 11.26 -8.80 30.03
CA SER A 157 11.75 -7.42 30.08
C SER A 157 12.93 -7.24 31.02
N ASP A 158 13.81 -6.31 30.68
CA ASP A 158 14.74 -5.66 31.60
C ASP A 158 14.34 -4.18 31.73
N GLU A 159 13.61 -3.88 32.78
CA GLU A 159 13.09 -2.55 33.04
C GLU A 159 14.22 -1.52 33.26
N THR A 160 15.37 -1.96 33.81
CA THR A 160 16.52 -1.09 34.11
C THR A 160 17.18 -0.60 32.81
N ARG A 161 17.41 -1.52 31.88
CA ARG A 161 18.00 -1.20 30.56
C ARG A 161 16.96 -0.77 29.54
N LYS A 162 15.66 -0.85 29.86
CA LYS A 162 14.52 -0.61 28.97
C LYS A 162 14.56 -1.49 27.73
N ILE A 163 14.87 -2.78 27.89
CA ILE A 163 14.90 -3.77 26.82
C ILE A 163 13.75 -4.76 27.03
N TYR A 164 12.91 -4.90 26.03
CA TYR A 164 11.69 -5.68 26.05
C TYR A 164 11.67 -6.67 24.91
N GLY A 165 11.04 -7.83 25.13
CA GLY A 165 10.88 -8.82 24.09
C GLY A 165 9.52 -9.49 24.15
N VAL A 166 8.92 -9.71 22.99
CA VAL A 166 7.70 -10.49 22.79
C VAL A 166 7.95 -11.55 21.72
N GLN A 167 7.54 -12.80 21.96
CA GLN A 167 7.74 -13.89 20.99
C GLN A 167 6.67 -13.89 19.90
N PHE A 168 5.49 -13.38 20.18
CA PHE A 168 4.37 -13.24 19.24
C PHE A 168 4.46 -11.94 18.44
N HIS A 169 3.52 -11.78 17.51
CA HIS A 169 3.41 -10.61 16.63
C HIS A 169 2.33 -9.64 17.13
N PRO A 170 2.68 -8.60 17.90
CA PRO A 170 1.70 -7.62 18.40
C PRO A 170 1.14 -6.72 17.29
N GLU A 171 1.80 -6.65 16.14
CA GLU A 171 1.42 -5.82 15.00
C GLU A 171 0.24 -6.38 14.20
N VAL A 172 -0.04 -7.69 14.26
CA VAL A 172 -1.13 -8.31 13.49
C VAL A 172 -2.48 -8.21 14.21
N ASN A 173 -3.58 -8.23 13.44
CA ASN A 173 -4.92 -8.09 13.99
C ASN A 173 -5.38 -9.29 14.84
N ASP A 174 -4.79 -10.46 14.60
CA ASP A 174 -5.12 -11.70 15.33
C ASP A 174 -4.52 -11.74 16.75
N THR A 175 -3.67 -10.77 17.11
CA THR A 175 -3.18 -10.60 18.49
C THR A 175 -4.08 -9.63 19.24
N GLU A 176 -4.82 -10.17 20.22
CA GLU A 176 -5.57 -9.35 21.18
C GLU A 176 -4.59 -8.45 21.96
N PHE A 177 -4.98 -7.21 22.20
CA PHE A 177 -4.16 -6.21 22.90
C PHE A 177 -2.80 -5.89 22.26
N GLY A 178 -2.51 -6.36 21.03
CA GLY A 178 -1.25 -6.09 20.35
C GLY A 178 -0.98 -4.59 20.22
N GLN A 179 -2.00 -3.82 19.80
CA GLN A 179 -1.91 -2.36 19.70
C GLN A 179 -1.67 -1.70 21.08
N GLN A 180 -2.26 -2.23 22.17
CA GLN A 180 -2.02 -1.72 23.53
C GLN A 180 -0.57 -1.98 23.99
N ILE A 181 0.02 -3.11 23.64
CA ILE A 181 1.44 -3.42 23.91
C ILE A 181 2.36 -2.41 23.20
N ILE A 182 2.11 -2.14 21.91
CA ILE A 182 2.86 -1.12 21.16
C ILE A 182 2.67 0.26 21.79
N ARG A 183 1.45 0.62 22.16
CA ARG A 183 1.13 1.87 22.86
C ARG A 183 1.87 2.02 24.18
N ASN A 184 1.96 0.95 24.98
CA ASN A 184 2.70 0.95 26.23
C ASN A 184 4.20 1.17 25.98
N PHE A 185 4.78 0.50 24.97
CA PHE A 185 6.16 0.77 24.56
C PHE A 185 6.38 2.24 24.21
N LEU A 186 5.51 2.83 23.40
CA LEU A 186 5.64 4.22 22.96
C LEU A 186 5.49 5.24 24.10
N PHE A 187 4.45 5.10 24.91
CA PHE A 187 4.08 6.17 25.86
C PHE A 187 4.51 5.90 27.31
N GLU A 188 4.58 4.65 27.74
CA GLU A 188 5.00 4.32 29.10
C GLU A 188 6.51 4.13 29.20
N ILE A 189 7.18 3.62 28.16
CA ILE A 189 8.59 3.26 28.17
C ILE A 189 9.44 4.32 27.46
N VAL A 190 9.16 4.62 26.18
CA VAL A 190 9.89 5.60 25.38
C VAL A 190 9.55 7.03 25.79
N LYS A 191 8.32 7.27 26.30
CA LYS A 191 7.77 8.60 26.60
C LYS A 191 7.71 9.48 25.35
N ALA A 192 7.26 8.90 24.24
CA ALA A 192 7.16 9.59 22.96
C ALA A 192 6.03 10.62 22.96
N ASP A 193 6.28 11.75 22.31
CA ASP A 193 5.25 12.74 22.00
C ASP A 193 4.53 12.35 20.71
N LYS A 194 3.23 12.66 20.61
CA LYS A 194 2.50 12.55 19.34
C LYS A 194 2.99 13.64 18.38
N ASN A 195 3.66 13.23 17.32
CA ASN A 195 4.31 14.13 16.36
C ASN A 195 4.01 13.77 14.90
N TRP A 196 3.10 12.79 14.68
CA TRP A 196 2.72 12.32 13.37
C TRP A 196 1.23 12.54 13.12
N THR A 197 0.90 13.65 12.43
CA THR A 197 -0.41 13.96 11.88
C THR A 197 -0.26 14.34 10.42
N MET A 198 -1.35 14.27 9.66
CA MET A 198 -1.28 14.63 8.23
C MET A 198 -1.08 16.12 8.03
N GLU A 199 -1.58 16.96 8.93
CA GLU A 199 -1.36 18.40 8.93
C GLU A 199 0.13 18.73 9.09
N ASN A 200 0.78 18.17 10.12
CA ASN A 200 2.21 18.34 10.35
C ASN A 200 3.05 17.79 9.18
N PHE A 201 2.64 16.65 8.61
CA PHE A 201 3.29 16.10 7.43
C PHE A 201 3.20 17.08 6.24
N ILE A 202 2.01 17.62 5.96
CA ILE A 202 1.79 18.56 4.86
C ILE A 202 2.67 19.81 5.03
N GLU A 203 2.71 20.40 6.23
CA GLU A 203 3.51 21.59 6.53
C GLU A 203 5.00 21.34 6.30
N ASP A 204 5.54 20.27 6.88
CA ASP A 204 6.94 19.91 6.74
C ASP A 204 7.30 19.62 5.27
N LYS A 205 6.42 18.89 4.57
CA LYS A 205 6.68 18.53 3.17
C LYS A 205 6.59 19.72 2.23
N VAL A 206 5.68 20.63 2.46
CA VAL A 206 5.61 21.91 1.73
C VAL A 206 6.89 22.71 1.91
N LYS A 207 7.43 22.78 3.13
CA LYS A 207 8.71 23.45 3.41
C LYS A 207 9.86 22.77 2.67
N GLU A 208 9.99 21.47 2.78
CA GLU A 208 11.03 20.66 2.09
C GLU A 208 10.99 20.88 0.56
N ILE A 209 9.78 20.84 -0.03
CA ILE A 209 9.61 21.07 -1.49
C ILE A 209 10.06 22.49 -1.87
N LYS A 210 9.70 23.52 -1.09
CA LYS A 210 10.11 24.91 -1.34
C LYS A 210 11.62 25.11 -1.23
N GLU A 211 12.28 24.40 -0.33
CA GLU A 211 13.74 24.43 -0.18
C GLU A 211 14.43 23.73 -1.37
N LYS A 212 13.85 22.62 -1.87
CA LYS A 212 14.39 21.84 -2.98
C LYS A 212 14.19 22.51 -4.33
N VAL A 213 12.97 23.02 -4.59
CA VAL A 213 12.58 23.62 -5.88
C VAL A 213 12.71 25.15 -5.80
N LYS A 214 13.74 25.70 -6.44
CA LYS A 214 14.00 27.14 -6.40
C LYS A 214 12.91 27.94 -7.12
N PRO A 215 12.78 29.27 -6.87
CA PRO A 215 11.70 30.09 -7.45
C PRO A 215 11.59 30.05 -8.96
N GLU A 216 12.70 29.90 -9.66
CA GLU A 216 12.78 29.83 -11.14
C GLU A 216 12.60 28.43 -11.72
N GLU A 217 12.56 27.40 -10.88
CA GLU A 217 12.52 25.99 -11.30
C GLU A 217 11.08 25.49 -11.43
N ARG A 218 10.87 24.56 -12.37
CA ARG A 218 9.58 24.00 -12.71
C ARG A 218 9.56 22.49 -12.49
N VAL A 219 8.40 21.98 -12.07
CA VAL A 219 8.15 20.56 -11.82
C VAL A 219 7.10 20.05 -12.78
N LEU A 220 7.34 18.89 -13.39
CA LEU A 220 6.39 18.17 -14.24
C LEU A 220 5.84 16.96 -13.48
N LEU A 221 4.54 16.74 -13.57
CA LEU A 221 3.85 15.57 -13.02
C LEU A 221 2.95 14.94 -14.08
N GLY A 222 3.10 13.64 -14.32
CA GLY A 222 2.11 12.84 -15.02
C GLY A 222 0.94 12.54 -14.09
N LEU A 223 -0.23 13.09 -14.40
CA LEU A 223 -1.44 12.87 -13.61
C LEU A 223 -2.21 11.69 -14.19
N SER A 224 -2.21 10.56 -13.51
CA SER A 224 -2.91 9.35 -13.97
C SER A 224 -4.39 9.30 -13.59
N GLY A 225 -4.88 10.28 -12.81
CA GLY A 225 -6.20 10.23 -12.19
C GLY A 225 -6.30 9.32 -10.95
N GLY A 226 -5.26 8.55 -10.64
CA GLY A 226 -5.17 7.75 -9.42
C GLY A 226 -4.97 8.62 -8.17
N VAL A 227 -5.28 8.06 -6.98
CA VAL A 227 -5.18 8.80 -5.71
C VAL A 227 -3.78 9.33 -5.45
N ASP A 228 -2.73 8.55 -5.71
CA ASP A 228 -1.35 8.93 -5.39
C ASP A 228 -0.86 10.12 -6.23
N SER A 229 -1.08 10.07 -7.55
CA SER A 229 -0.76 11.19 -8.44
C SER A 229 -1.59 12.44 -8.12
N SER A 230 -2.85 12.26 -7.72
CA SER A 230 -3.73 13.38 -7.36
C SER A 230 -3.31 14.04 -6.04
N VAL A 231 -2.95 13.27 -5.02
CA VAL A 231 -2.43 13.80 -3.75
C VAL A 231 -1.08 14.47 -3.96
N THR A 232 -0.21 13.89 -4.81
CA THR A 232 1.06 14.51 -5.23
C THR A 232 0.81 15.88 -5.88
N ALA A 233 -0.14 15.96 -6.82
CA ALA A 233 -0.50 17.22 -7.48
C ALA A 233 -1.00 18.27 -6.50
N ALA A 234 -1.91 17.88 -5.59
CA ALA A 234 -2.48 18.80 -4.59
C ALA A 234 -1.40 19.32 -3.64
N LEU A 235 -0.49 18.46 -3.17
CA LEU A 235 0.60 18.85 -2.26
C LEU A 235 1.61 19.76 -2.95
N LEU A 236 2.00 19.44 -4.19
CA LEU A 236 2.91 20.28 -4.98
C LEU A 236 2.27 21.62 -5.35
N SER A 237 0.99 21.64 -5.72
CA SER A 237 0.22 22.87 -5.96
C SER A 237 0.31 23.81 -4.74
N LYS A 238 0.08 23.27 -3.53
CA LYS A 238 0.20 24.04 -2.28
C LYS A 238 1.62 24.56 -2.03
N ALA A 239 2.64 23.82 -2.45
CA ALA A 239 4.04 24.19 -2.22
C ALA A 239 4.57 25.20 -3.24
N ILE A 240 4.33 24.99 -4.53
CA ILE A 240 4.99 25.72 -5.61
C ILE A 240 4.02 26.36 -6.62
N GLY A 241 2.72 26.22 -6.45
CA GLY A 241 1.72 26.85 -7.31
C GLY A 241 1.88 26.49 -8.80
N LYS A 242 1.72 27.48 -9.67
CA LYS A 242 1.81 27.32 -11.13
C LYS A 242 3.18 26.91 -11.68
N ARG A 243 4.19 26.77 -10.83
CA ARG A 243 5.45 26.13 -11.23
C ARG A 243 5.33 24.61 -11.35
N LEU A 244 4.21 24.03 -10.88
CA LEU A 244 3.82 22.67 -11.16
C LEU A 244 3.03 22.64 -12.47
N THR A 245 3.52 21.87 -13.45
CA THR A 245 2.75 21.49 -14.64
C THR A 245 2.28 20.05 -14.48
N CYS A 246 0.96 19.84 -14.53
CA CYS A 246 0.35 18.51 -14.53
C CYS A 246 -0.12 18.16 -15.93
N VAL A 247 0.35 17.04 -16.47
CA VAL A 247 -0.10 16.51 -17.77
C VAL A 247 -1.03 15.32 -17.51
N PHE A 248 -2.29 15.48 -17.88
CA PHE A 248 -3.29 14.42 -17.79
C PHE A 248 -3.60 13.90 -19.20
N VAL A 249 -3.27 12.64 -19.44
CA VAL A 249 -3.47 11.97 -20.75
C VAL A 249 -4.74 11.13 -20.70
N ASN A 250 -5.71 11.47 -21.54
CA ASN A 250 -6.84 10.61 -21.84
C ASN A 250 -6.42 9.62 -22.93
N HIS A 251 -6.18 8.38 -22.54
CA HIS A 251 -5.85 7.28 -23.44
C HIS A 251 -7.09 6.52 -23.94
N GLY A 252 -8.29 7.01 -23.66
CA GLY A 252 -9.54 6.39 -24.08
C GLY A 252 -9.97 5.16 -23.24
N LEU A 253 -9.11 4.65 -22.35
CA LEU A 253 -9.36 3.45 -21.55
C LEU A 253 -9.69 3.77 -20.07
N LEU A 254 -10.10 5.03 -19.80
CA LEU A 254 -10.51 5.49 -18.48
C LEU A 254 -11.97 5.09 -18.19
N ARG A 255 -12.35 5.12 -16.91
CA ARG A 255 -13.75 4.90 -16.51
C ARG A 255 -14.68 5.97 -17.06
N LYS A 256 -15.98 5.65 -17.13
CA LYS A 256 -17.03 6.63 -17.46
C LYS A 256 -16.94 7.85 -16.55
N ASN A 257 -16.97 9.03 -17.11
CA ASN A 257 -16.88 10.34 -16.44
C ASN A 257 -15.53 10.68 -15.78
N GLU A 258 -14.55 9.79 -15.76
CA GLU A 258 -13.28 10.00 -15.06
C GLU A 258 -12.50 11.22 -15.58
N VAL A 259 -12.48 11.43 -16.89
CA VAL A 259 -11.86 12.62 -17.51
C VAL A 259 -12.45 13.90 -16.94
N LYS A 260 -13.78 13.99 -16.91
CA LYS A 260 -14.49 15.16 -16.39
C LYS A 260 -14.20 15.34 -14.89
N GLU A 261 -14.27 14.26 -14.10
CA GLU A 261 -14.01 14.30 -12.67
C GLU A 261 -12.61 14.83 -12.34
N VAL A 262 -11.59 14.39 -13.08
CA VAL A 262 -10.21 14.86 -12.89
C VAL A 262 -10.07 16.33 -13.27
N ILE A 263 -10.59 16.73 -14.43
CA ILE A 263 -10.55 18.14 -14.86
C ILE A 263 -11.26 19.04 -13.86
N ASP A 264 -12.49 18.68 -13.43
CA ASP A 264 -13.26 19.49 -12.50
C ASP A 264 -12.60 19.57 -11.12
N THR A 265 -11.95 18.50 -10.66
CA THR A 265 -11.20 18.51 -9.40
C THR A 265 -10.06 19.51 -9.45
N PHE A 266 -9.24 19.50 -10.50
CA PHE A 266 -8.03 20.34 -10.54
C PHE A 266 -8.24 21.78 -11.05
N LYS A 267 -9.43 22.13 -11.50
CA LYS A 267 -9.77 23.54 -11.84
C LYS A 267 -9.50 24.52 -10.71
N ASN A 268 -9.69 24.11 -9.47
CA ASN A 268 -9.59 24.96 -8.29
C ASN A 268 -8.20 24.93 -7.64
N PHE A 269 -7.27 24.16 -8.17
CA PHE A 269 -5.89 24.09 -7.67
C PHE A 269 -5.00 25.08 -8.41
N ASP A 270 -4.09 25.72 -7.68
CA ASP A 270 -3.10 26.61 -8.27
C ASP A 270 -1.96 25.80 -8.91
N LEU A 271 -2.17 25.38 -10.16
CA LEU A 271 -1.20 24.63 -10.97
C LEU A 271 -1.43 24.89 -12.48
N ASP A 272 -0.46 24.53 -13.30
CA ASP A 272 -0.58 24.55 -14.76
C ASP A 272 -1.09 23.17 -15.23
N PHE A 273 -2.38 23.08 -15.59
CA PHE A 273 -3.03 21.83 -16.00
C PHE A 273 -3.09 21.70 -17.52
N LYS A 274 -2.54 20.59 -18.01
CA LYS A 274 -2.55 20.23 -19.44
C LYS A 274 -3.36 18.96 -19.66
N TYR A 275 -4.46 19.07 -20.36
CA TYR A 275 -5.25 17.93 -20.83
C TYR A 275 -4.84 17.54 -22.25
N VAL A 276 -4.60 16.25 -22.46
CA VAL A 276 -4.21 15.67 -23.75
C VAL A 276 -5.17 14.54 -24.08
N ASP A 277 -5.91 14.65 -25.16
CA ASP A 277 -6.72 13.54 -25.68
C ASP A 277 -5.91 12.77 -26.72
N ALA A 278 -5.49 11.58 -26.37
CA ALA A 278 -4.76 10.64 -27.20
C ALA A 278 -5.60 9.37 -27.51
N SER A 279 -6.89 9.36 -27.17
CA SER A 279 -7.75 8.16 -27.23
C SER A 279 -7.71 7.46 -28.59
N ASN A 280 -7.75 8.24 -29.69
CA ASN A 280 -7.71 7.68 -31.05
C ASN A 280 -6.38 6.98 -31.37
N ASP A 281 -5.26 7.48 -30.85
CA ASP A 281 -3.95 6.87 -31.09
C ASP A 281 -3.83 5.53 -30.35
N PHE A 282 -4.37 5.46 -29.14
CA PHE A 282 -4.42 4.21 -28.37
C PHE A 282 -5.33 3.18 -29.04
N TYR A 283 -6.53 3.56 -29.49
CA TYR A 283 -7.42 2.62 -30.20
C TYR A 283 -6.80 2.10 -31.48
N LYS A 284 -6.14 2.94 -32.26
CA LYS A 284 -5.43 2.51 -33.48
C LYS A 284 -4.30 1.53 -33.18
N ALA A 285 -3.53 1.78 -32.17
CA ALA A 285 -2.41 0.90 -31.79
C ALA A 285 -2.84 -0.42 -31.19
N LEU A 286 -4.04 -0.48 -30.60
CA LEU A 286 -4.62 -1.70 -30.01
C LEU A 286 -5.47 -2.50 -31.02
N ALA A 287 -5.68 -2.00 -32.22
CA ALA A 287 -6.44 -2.69 -33.24
C ALA A 287 -5.82 -4.05 -33.59
N GLY A 288 -6.61 -5.12 -33.51
CA GLY A 288 -6.18 -6.50 -33.73
C GLY A 288 -5.33 -7.12 -32.60
N VAL A 289 -5.02 -6.38 -31.53
CA VAL A 289 -4.23 -6.90 -30.40
C VAL A 289 -5.13 -7.61 -29.40
N THR A 290 -4.88 -8.89 -29.18
CA THR A 290 -5.69 -9.75 -28.30
C THR A 290 -4.93 -10.24 -27.07
N GLU A 291 -3.58 -10.32 -27.14
CA GLU A 291 -2.75 -10.83 -26.07
C GLU A 291 -2.62 -9.81 -24.93
N PRO A 292 -2.91 -10.18 -23.66
CA PRO A 292 -2.93 -9.28 -22.53
C PRO A 292 -1.61 -8.54 -22.28
N GLU A 293 -0.50 -9.25 -22.39
CA GLU A 293 0.82 -8.66 -22.14
C GLU A 293 1.25 -7.71 -23.26
N GLU A 294 0.83 -7.99 -24.49
CA GLU A 294 1.06 -7.10 -25.62
C GLU A 294 0.24 -5.80 -25.47
N LYS A 295 -1.03 -5.89 -25.08
CA LYS A 295 -1.85 -4.72 -24.73
C LYS A 295 -1.16 -3.85 -23.68
N ARG A 296 -0.67 -4.45 -22.59
CA ARG A 296 0.05 -3.73 -21.51
C ARG A 296 1.28 -3.00 -22.03
N LYS A 297 2.08 -3.65 -22.88
CA LYS A 297 3.29 -3.05 -23.46
C LYS A 297 2.96 -1.88 -24.40
N ILE A 298 1.96 -2.04 -25.26
CA ILE A 298 1.54 -0.98 -26.19
C ILE A 298 1.01 0.22 -25.40
N ILE A 299 0.11 0.00 -24.44
CA ILE A 299 -0.48 1.07 -23.63
C ILE A 299 0.61 1.80 -22.86
N GLY A 300 1.50 1.08 -22.19
CA GLY A 300 2.60 1.67 -21.43
C GLY A 300 3.56 2.50 -22.30
N LYS A 301 3.95 1.96 -23.45
CA LYS A 301 4.83 2.64 -24.42
C LYS A 301 4.20 3.94 -24.93
N LEU A 302 2.96 3.87 -25.42
CA LEU A 302 2.25 5.04 -25.96
C LEU A 302 2.02 6.11 -24.89
N PHE A 303 1.73 5.71 -23.67
CA PHE A 303 1.58 6.66 -22.56
C PHE A 303 2.88 7.45 -22.35
N VAL A 304 4.02 6.76 -22.28
CA VAL A 304 5.34 7.41 -22.13
C VAL A 304 5.67 8.32 -23.32
N GLU A 305 5.41 7.87 -24.55
CA GLU A 305 5.64 8.66 -25.77
C GLU A 305 4.76 9.92 -25.82
N THR A 306 3.48 9.79 -25.48
CA THR A 306 2.54 10.91 -25.43
C THR A 306 2.94 11.91 -24.35
N PHE A 307 3.27 11.43 -23.16
CA PHE A 307 3.74 12.27 -22.06
C PHE A 307 5.03 13.02 -22.43
N ARG A 308 5.98 12.34 -23.09
CA ARG A 308 7.23 12.95 -23.55
C ARG A 308 6.98 14.06 -24.58
N LYS A 309 6.15 13.80 -25.60
CA LYS A 309 5.78 14.80 -26.59
C LYS A 309 5.21 16.08 -25.96
N GLU A 310 4.40 15.93 -24.92
CA GLU A 310 3.86 17.09 -24.21
C GLU A 310 4.91 17.76 -23.34
N ALA A 311 5.77 17.00 -22.66
CA ALA A 311 6.88 17.54 -21.89
C ALA A 311 7.83 18.38 -22.76
N ASP A 312 8.15 17.91 -23.95
CA ASP A 312 9.04 18.62 -24.91
C ASP A 312 8.49 19.99 -25.36
N LYS A 313 7.15 20.13 -25.37
CA LYS A 313 6.48 21.42 -25.70
C LYS A 313 6.56 22.45 -24.57
N LEU A 314 6.81 22.01 -23.34
CA LEU A 314 6.78 22.87 -22.15
C LEU A 314 8.06 23.69 -21.94
N GLY A 315 9.10 23.45 -22.74
CA GLY A 315 10.42 24.06 -22.56
C GLY A 315 11.17 23.49 -21.36
N LYS A 316 11.96 24.33 -20.69
CA LYS A 316 12.79 23.84 -19.58
C LYS A 316 11.94 23.40 -18.39
N ILE A 317 12.09 22.15 -18.02
CA ILE A 317 11.56 21.54 -16.78
C ILE A 317 12.75 21.04 -15.96
N ASP A 318 12.78 21.36 -14.68
CA ASP A 318 13.92 21.03 -13.83
C ASP A 318 13.74 19.71 -13.06
N TYR A 319 12.50 19.38 -12.65
CA TYR A 319 12.21 18.18 -11.87
C TYR A 319 11.03 17.41 -12.44
N LEU A 320 11.10 16.07 -12.29
CA LEU A 320 9.94 15.20 -12.48
C LEU A 320 9.36 14.82 -11.10
N ALA A 321 8.04 14.93 -10.95
CA ALA A 321 7.37 14.46 -9.75
C ALA A 321 6.76 13.06 -9.97
N GLN A 322 6.78 12.24 -8.93
CA GLN A 322 6.18 10.90 -8.91
C GLN A 322 5.38 10.68 -7.64
N GLY A 323 4.29 9.93 -7.76
CA GLY A 323 3.43 9.53 -6.65
C GLY A 323 3.90 8.24 -5.97
N THR A 324 5.19 7.99 -5.88
CA THR A 324 5.77 6.85 -5.17
C THR A 324 5.35 6.89 -3.70
N ILE A 325 4.90 5.76 -3.17
CA ILE A 325 4.49 5.60 -1.78
C ILE A 325 5.42 4.63 -1.04
N TYR A 326 5.30 4.56 0.29
CA TYR A 326 6.24 3.82 1.11
C TYR A 326 6.32 2.31 0.79
N PRO A 327 5.23 1.58 0.55
CA PRO A 327 5.31 0.19 0.11
C PRO A 327 6.13 -0.02 -1.16
N ASP A 328 6.03 0.89 -2.14
CA ASP A 328 6.81 0.81 -3.39
C ASP A 328 8.32 0.92 -3.13
N VAL A 329 8.70 1.75 -2.15
CA VAL A 329 10.11 1.96 -1.75
C VAL A 329 10.66 0.71 -1.08
N VAL A 330 9.90 0.12 -0.16
CA VAL A 330 10.32 -1.09 0.59
C VAL A 330 10.44 -2.28 -0.36
N GLU A 331 9.48 -2.47 -1.27
CA GLU A 331 9.53 -3.54 -2.28
C GLU A 331 10.72 -3.40 -3.23
N SER A 332 11.15 -2.16 -3.52
CA SER A 332 12.25 -1.90 -4.47
C SER A 332 13.65 -1.88 -3.87
N GLY A 333 13.80 -1.67 -2.56
CA GLY A 333 15.10 -1.35 -1.95
C GLY A 333 15.56 -2.22 -0.79
N LEU A 334 14.67 -2.87 -0.04
CA LEU A 334 15.05 -3.64 1.15
C LEU A 334 15.26 -5.15 0.87
N GLY A 335 14.78 -5.66 -0.25
CA GLY A 335 14.95 -7.06 -0.66
C GLY A 335 16.06 -7.24 -1.68
N GLY A 336 17.27 -7.58 -1.25
CA GLY A 336 18.45 -7.76 -2.09
C GLY A 336 18.35 -8.78 -3.24
N ASN A 337 17.19 -9.41 -3.50
CA ASN A 337 16.95 -10.33 -4.61
C ASN A 337 15.58 -10.16 -5.30
N SER A 338 14.71 -9.29 -4.85
CA SER A 338 13.38 -9.09 -5.44
C SER A 338 13.30 -7.92 -6.44
N ALA A 339 14.41 -7.26 -6.73
CA ALA A 339 14.50 -6.10 -7.63
C ALA A 339 14.10 -6.36 -9.10
N LYS A 340 13.63 -7.55 -9.45
CA LYS A 340 13.31 -7.92 -10.85
C LYS A 340 11.84 -8.08 -11.20
N ILE A 341 10.89 -7.95 -10.25
CA ILE A 341 9.51 -8.40 -10.54
C ILE A 341 8.48 -7.26 -10.77
N LYS A 342 8.75 -6.01 -10.36
CA LYS A 342 7.76 -4.93 -10.57
C LYS A 342 8.34 -3.62 -11.14
N SER A 343 8.80 -3.67 -12.39
CA SER A 343 9.11 -2.44 -13.18
C SER A 343 7.85 -1.74 -13.74
N HIS A 344 6.65 -2.18 -13.40
CA HIS A 344 5.42 -1.81 -14.11
C HIS A 344 4.51 -0.80 -13.41
N HIS A 345 4.80 -0.35 -12.18
CA HIS A 345 3.93 0.58 -11.46
C HIS A 345 4.44 2.02 -11.35
N ASN A 346 5.69 2.26 -11.64
CA ASN A 346 6.22 3.60 -11.80
C ASN A 346 6.47 3.86 -13.28
N VAL A 347 6.37 5.11 -13.72
CA VAL A 347 6.77 5.60 -15.05
C VAL A 347 8.30 5.42 -15.20
N GLY A 348 8.79 4.23 -14.88
CA GLY A 348 10.18 3.78 -14.97
C GLY A 348 10.68 3.57 -16.41
N GLY A 349 9.82 3.90 -17.39
CA GLY A 349 10.16 3.96 -18.79
C GLY A 349 10.47 5.36 -19.32
N LEU A 350 10.42 6.41 -18.46
CA LEU A 350 10.88 7.72 -18.90
C LEU A 350 12.41 7.68 -19.06
N PRO A 351 12.94 7.97 -20.24
CA PRO A 351 14.36 7.92 -20.48
C PRO A 351 15.09 8.88 -19.53
N LYS A 352 16.24 8.45 -19.03
CA LYS A 352 17.17 9.30 -18.26
C LYS A 352 17.61 10.55 -19.03
N ASP A 353 17.31 10.61 -20.33
CA ASP A 353 17.76 11.60 -21.29
C ASP A 353 16.95 12.91 -21.34
N ILE A 354 15.84 13.03 -20.53
CA ILE A 354 15.05 14.29 -20.55
C ILE A 354 15.73 15.44 -19.78
N GLY A 355 16.90 15.18 -19.16
CA GLY A 355 17.72 16.26 -18.56
C GLY A 355 17.16 16.86 -17.26
N PHE A 356 16.29 16.12 -16.54
CA PHE A 356 15.84 16.56 -15.22
C PHE A 356 17.00 16.60 -14.21
N LYS A 357 17.01 17.62 -13.34
CA LYS A 357 17.93 17.71 -12.20
C LYS A 357 17.70 16.62 -11.15
N GLY A 358 16.48 16.08 -11.08
CA GLY A 358 16.13 15.02 -10.14
C GLY A 358 14.63 14.75 -10.03
N LEU A 359 14.28 13.88 -9.08
CA LEU A 359 12.91 13.49 -8.79
C LEU A 359 12.37 14.22 -7.56
N VAL A 360 11.07 14.48 -7.55
CA VAL A 360 10.31 14.96 -6.37
C VAL A 360 9.26 13.92 -6.04
N GLU A 361 9.43 13.21 -4.93
CA GLU A 361 8.56 12.12 -4.49
C GLU A 361 7.97 12.46 -3.10
N PRO A 362 6.97 13.33 -3.03
CA PRO A 362 6.52 13.87 -1.75
C PRO A 362 5.83 12.84 -0.86
N LEU A 363 5.29 11.77 -1.43
CA LEU A 363 4.55 10.72 -0.70
C LEU A 363 5.40 9.50 -0.34
N ARG A 364 6.72 9.52 -0.64
CA ARG A 364 7.65 8.39 -0.53
C ARG A 364 7.63 7.67 0.84
N TYR A 365 7.27 8.38 1.89
CA TYR A 365 7.25 7.85 3.27
C TYR A 365 5.84 7.61 3.81
N LEU A 366 4.80 7.72 2.98
CA LEU A 366 3.41 7.49 3.40
C LEU A 366 2.91 6.11 3.03
N PHE A 367 2.15 5.49 3.92
CA PHE A 367 1.30 4.35 3.62
C PHE A 367 0.05 4.80 2.85
N LYS A 368 -0.62 3.86 2.19
CA LYS A 368 -1.77 4.15 1.33
C LYS A 368 -2.93 4.86 2.04
N ASP A 369 -3.19 4.50 3.29
CA ASP A 369 -4.21 5.14 4.12
C ASP A 369 -3.80 6.55 4.57
N GLU A 370 -2.50 6.77 4.83
CA GLU A 370 -1.95 8.10 5.12
C GLU A 370 -2.05 9.01 3.89
N VAL A 371 -1.77 8.48 2.69
CA VAL A 371 -1.98 9.20 1.42
C VAL A 371 -3.43 9.65 1.28
N ARG A 372 -4.39 8.76 1.57
CA ARG A 372 -5.82 9.11 1.52
C ARG A 372 -6.17 10.21 2.52
N ARG A 373 -5.73 10.09 3.77
CA ARG A 373 -5.94 11.13 4.80
C ARG A 373 -5.31 12.46 4.39
N THR A 374 -4.09 12.43 3.84
CA THR A 374 -3.41 13.61 3.29
C THR A 374 -4.23 14.25 2.17
N GLY A 375 -4.79 13.44 1.26
CA GLY A 375 -5.65 13.93 0.18
C GLY A 375 -6.88 14.68 0.69
N LEU A 376 -7.56 14.14 1.70
CA LEU A 376 -8.70 14.83 2.35
C LEU A 376 -8.27 16.15 3.00
N SER A 377 -7.17 16.15 3.74
CA SER A 377 -6.62 17.37 4.38
C SER A 377 -6.16 18.42 3.35
N LEU A 378 -5.87 18.03 2.11
CA LEU A 378 -5.56 18.92 0.99
C LEU A 378 -6.80 19.37 0.20
N GLY A 379 -8.00 18.94 0.58
CA GLY A 379 -9.27 19.33 -0.06
C GLY A 379 -9.63 18.52 -1.30
N LEU A 380 -9.02 17.36 -1.53
CA LEU A 380 -9.46 16.47 -2.59
C LEU A 380 -10.82 15.81 -2.21
N PRO A 381 -11.73 15.61 -3.17
CA PRO A 381 -13.03 15.02 -2.89
C PRO A 381 -12.91 13.54 -2.47
N GLU A 382 -13.76 13.09 -1.55
CA GLU A 382 -13.79 11.69 -1.08
C GLU A 382 -13.94 10.70 -2.23
N SER A 383 -14.71 11.02 -3.26
CA SER A 383 -14.91 10.17 -4.44
C SER A 383 -13.63 9.87 -5.21
N LEU A 384 -12.67 10.78 -5.17
CA LEU A 384 -11.34 10.58 -5.76
C LEU A 384 -10.41 9.85 -4.80
N VAL A 385 -10.42 10.23 -3.51
CA VAL A 385 -9.51 9.68 -2.49
C VAL A 385 -9.82 8.21 -2.19
N PHE A 386 -11.08 7.82 -2.16
CA PHE A 386 -11.53 6.46 -1.86
C PHE A 386 -11.98 5.67 -3.10
N ARG A 387 -11.58 6.14 -4.30
CA ARG A 387 -11.90 5.40 -5.52
C ARG A 387 -11.31 3.99 -5.49
N GLN A 388 -12.03 3.08 -6.16
CA GLN A 388 -11.59 1.70 -6.33
C GLN A 388 -10.25 1.64 -7.07
N PRO A 389 -9.37 0.66 -6.76
CA PRO A 389 -8.16 0.42 -7.53
C PRO A 389 -8.45 0.36 -9.03
N PHE A 390 -7.55 0.92 -9.82
CA PHE A 390 -7.67 0.91 -11.27
C PHE A 390 -6.31 0.55 -11.86
N PRO A 391 -6.25 -0.43 -12.77
CA PRO A 391 -4.99 -0.89 -13.34
C PRO A 391 -4.38 0.16 -14.25
N GLY A 392 -3.05 0.20 -14.36
CA GLY A 392 -2.33 1.11 -15.24
C GLY A 392 -2.80 1.06 -16.71
N PRO A 393 -3.06 -0.13 -17.31
CA PRO A 393 -3.62 -0.24 -18.65
C PRO A 393 -5.10 0.16 -18.79
N GLY A 394 -5.73 0.59 -17.70
CA GLY A 394 -7.13 0.98 -17.68
C GLY A 394 -8.09 -0.15 -18.04
N LEU A 395 -9.16 0.18 -18.76
CA LEU A 395 -10.15 -0.80 -19.21
C LEU A 395 -9.62 -1.75 -20.29
N GLY A 396 -8.43 -1.52 -20.84
CA GLY A 396 -7.85 -2.37 -21.88
C GLY A 396 -7.67 -3.83 -21.45
N ILE A 397 -7.44 -4.09 -20.15
CA ILE A 397 -7.33 -5.44 -19.56
C ILE A 397 -8.62 -5.94 -18.92
N ARG A 398 -9.72 -5.22 -19.10
CA ARG A 398 -11.08 -5.63 -18.75
C ARG A 398 -11.94 -5.92 -19.98
N ILE A 399 -11.31 -5.95 -21.15
CA ILE A 399 -11.90 -6.33 -22.42
C ILE A 399 -11.12 -7.54 -22.94
N ILE A 400 -11.70 -8.71 -22.85
CA ILE A 400 -11.07 -9.94 -23.37
C ILE A 400 -11.03 -9.88 -24.90
N GLY A 401 -9.84 -10.10 -25.47
CA GLY A 401 -9.61 -9.97 -26.90
C GLY A 401 -9.35 -8.52 -27.34
N GLU A 402 -9.68 -8.19 -28.59
CA GLU A 402 -9.41 -6.89 -29.20
C GLU A 402 -10.15 -5.75 -28.48
N VAL A 403 -9.45 -4.63 -28.29
CA VAL A 403 -9.98 -3.40 -27.68
C VAL A 403 -10.47 -2.45 -28.77
N THR A 404 -11.75 -2.09 -28.71
CA THR A 404 -12.36 -1.08 -29.61
C THR A 404 -13.07 0.01 -28.81
N ALA A 405 -13.31 1.16 -29.40
CA ALA A 405 -14.04 2.24 -28.74
C ALA A 405 -15.47 1.82 -28.31
N GLU A 406 -16.15 0.99 -29.12
CA GLU A 406 -17.46 0.41 -28.80
C GLU A 406 -17.39 -0.48 -27.55
N LYS A 407 -16.44 -1.43 -27.50
CA LYS A 407 -16.25 -2.33 -26.37
C LYS A 407 -15.86 -1.58 -25.10
N VAL A 408 -15.03 -0.53 -25.22
CA VAL A 408 -14.69 0.35 -24.10
C VAL A 408 -15.93 1.02 -23.55
N LYS A 409 -16.80 1.55 -24.42
CA LYS A 409 -18.06 2.18 -23.99
C LYS A 409 -18.96 1.20 -23.24
N ILE A 410 -19.10 -0.03 -23.72
CA ILE A 410 -19.87 -1.08 -23.05
C ILE A 410 -19.34 -1.31 -21.61
N VAL A 411 -18.02 -1.47 -21.46
CA VAL A 411 -17.41 -1.69 -20.14
C VAL A 411 -17.56 -0.45 -19.25
N GLN A 412 -17.40 0.75 -19.80
CA GLN A 412 -17.60 1.99 -19.06
C GLN A 412 -19.01 2.09 -18.49
N ASP A 413 -20.03 1.79 -19.28
CA ASP A 413 -21.44 1.88 -18.87
C ASP A 413 -21.77 0.78 -17.85
N ALA A 414 -21.36 -0.47 -18.09
CA ALA A 414 -21.57 -1.59 -17.17
C ALA A 414 -20.85 -1.39 -15.84
N ASP A 415 -19.58 -0.95 -15.84
CA ASP A 415 -18.80 -0.67 -14.64
C ASP A 415 -19.39 0.51 -13.84
N TYR A 416 -19.95 1.50 -14.52
CA TYR A 416 -20.63 2.62 -13.89
C TYR A 416 -21.86 2.15 -13.09
N ILE A 417 -22.74 1.35 -13.73
CA ILE A 417 -23.92 0.77 -13.08
C ILE A 417 -23.54 -0.08 -11.89
N LEU A 418 -22.57 -0.97 -12.06
CA LEU A 418 -22.06 -1.82 -10.98
C LEU A 418 -21.61 -1.00 -9.77
N ARG A 419 -20.79 0.03 -10.02
CA ARG A 419 -20.27 0.90 -8.94
C ARG A 419 -21.38 1.71 -8.27
N GLU A 420 -22.34 2.19 -9.02
CA GLU A 420 -23.48 2.94 -8.49
C GLU A 420 -24.35 2.05 -7.57
N GLU A 421 -24.69 0.84 -8.01
CA GLU A 421 -25.52 -0.09 -7.23
C GLU A 421 -24.83 -0.58 -5.96
N ILE A 422 -23.54 -0.92 -6.02
CA ILE A 422 -22.76 -1.32 -4.85
C ILE A 422 -22.67 -0.19 -3.83
N LYS A 423 -22.46 1.04 -4.29
CA LYS A 423 -22.40 2.23 -3.43
C LYS A 423 -23.75 2.52 -2.78
N ASN A 424 -24.84 2.51 -3.57
CA ASN A 424 -26.19 2.75 -3.07
C ASN A 424 -26.63 1.70 -2.04
N ALA A 425 -26.12 0.48 -2.17
CA ALA A 425 -26.36 -0.61 -1.23
C ALA A 425 -25.43 -0.58 0.00
N GLY A 426 -24.44 0.33 0.08
CA GLY A 426 -23.54 0.49 1.22
C GLY A 426 -22.43 -0.56 1.32
N TYR A 427 -22.11 -1.26 0.24
CA TYR A 427 -21.04 -2.28 0.22
C TYR A 427 -19.70 -1.77 -0.31
N ASP A 428 -19.64 -0.56 -0.81
CA ASP A 428 -18.44 0.04 -1.43
C ASP A 428 -17.21 0.07 -0.53
N LYS A 429 -17.40 0.18 0.81
CA LYS A 429 -16.33 0.16 1.82
C LYS A 429 -15.97 -1.24 2.32
N GLN A 430 -16.80 -2.24 2.03
CA GLN A 430 -16.62 -3.62 2.49
C GLN A 430 -15.88 -4.49 1.45
N ILE A 431 -15.94 -4.10 0.18
CA ILE A 431 -15.35 -4.81 -0.95
C ILE A 431 -14.01 -4.17 -1.29
N SER A 432 -12.96 -4.98 -1.36
CA SER A 432 -11.62 -4.46 -1.64
C SER A 432 -11.45 -4.01 -3.09
N GLN A 433 -12.03 -4.77 -4.05
CA GLN A 433 -12.05 -4.41 -5.46
C GLN A 433 -13.27 -5.02 -6.15
N TYR A 434 -13.94 -4.24 -7.01
CA TYR A 434 -15.02 -4.69 -7.84
C TYR A 434 -15.03 -3.93 -9.17
N TYR A 435 -15.44 -4.60 -10.24
CA TYR A 435 -15.44 -4.07 -11.59
C TYR A 435 -16.29 -4.91 -12.54
N ALA A 436 -16.63 -4.35 -13.70
CA ALA A 436 -17.20 -5.06 -14.83
C ALA A 436 -16.13 -5.27 -15.92
N ALA A 437 -16.19 -6.42 -16.58
CA ALA A 437 -15.34 -6.78 -17.71
C ALA A 437 -16.19 -7.32 -18.88
N LEU A 438 -15.73 -7.09 -20.10
CA LEU A 438 -16.38 -7.58 -21.29
C LEU A 438 -15.72 -8.88 -21.75
N THR A 439 -16.51 -9.94 -21.86
CA THR A 439 -16.06 -11.17 -22.50
C THR A 439 -16.07 -11.01 -24.03
N ASN A 440 -15.34 -11.89 -24.72
CA ASN A 440 -15.46 -11.97 -26.17
C ASN A 440 -16.62 -12.90 -26.61
N MET A 441 -17.38 -13.40 -25.65
CA MET A 441 -18.51 -14.30 -25.88
C MET A 441 -19.75 -13.50 -26.27
N LYS A 442 -20.38 -13.86 -27.38
CA LYS A 442 -21.72 -13.41 -27.75
C LYS A 442 -22.75 -14.51 -27.52
N THR A 443 -23.91 -14.11 -27.05
CA THR A 443 -25.01 -15.02 -26.73
C THR A 443 -26.30 -14.53 -27.35
N VAL A 444 -27.22 -15.47 -27.64
CA VAL A 444 -28.56 -15.14 -28.13
C VAL A 444 -29.35 -14.54 -26.95
N GLY A 445 -29.95 -13.40 -27.21
CA GLY A 445 -30.93 -12.75 -26.35
C GLY A 445 -32.25 -12.55 -27.07
N VAL A 446 -33.25 -12.10 -26.34
CA VAL A 446 -34.54 -11.64 -26.85
C VAL A 446 -34.76 -10.24 -26.32
N GLN A 447 -34.87 -9.28 -27.23
CA GLN A 447 -35.15 -7.88 -26.90
C GLN A 447 -36.40 -7.44 -27.68
N GLY A 448 -37.48 -7.17 -26.96
CA GLY A 448 -38.80 -7.00 -27.57
C GLY A 448 -39.22 -8.28 -28.30
N ASP A 449 -39.66 -8.15 -29.57
CA ASP A 449 -40.09 -9.27 -30.40
C ASP A 449 -38.95 -9.85 -31.28
N GLY A 450 -37.71 -9.36 -31.12
CA GLY A 450 -36.55 -9.71 -31.93
C GLY A 450 -35.52 -10.56 -31.19
N ARG A 451 -34.78 -11.40 -31.95
CA ARG A 451 -33.58 -12.07 -31.45
C ARG A 451 -32.39 -11.12 -31.55
N SER A 452 -31.62 -10.99 -30.50
CA SER A 452 -30.33 -10.29 -30.49
C SER A 452 -29.18 -11.30 -30.37
N TYR A 453 -27.96 -10.90 -30.77
CA TYR A 453 -26.73 -11.68 -30.62
C TYR A 453 -25.65 -10.76 -30.10
N ASP A 454 -25.62 -10.60 -28.77
CA ASP A 454 -24.89 -9.57 -28.05
C ASP A 454 -23.90 -10.16 -27.08
N TYR A 455 -23.04 -9.29 -26.53
CA TYR A 455 -21.98 -9.66 -25.62
C TYR A 455 -22.50 -10.09 -24.23
N ALA A 456 -21.68 -10.87 -23.55
CA ALA A 456 -21.84 -11.16 -22.14
C ALA A 456 -20.81 -10.34 -21.32
N VAL A 457 -21.29 -9.70 -20.26
CA VAL A 457 -20.48 -8.97 -19.27
C VAL A 457 -20.24 -9.88 -18.06
N VAL A 458 -19.03 -9.84 -17.54
CA VAL A 458 -18.67 -10.45 -16.24
C VAL A 458 -18.54 -9.35 -15.21
N ILE A 459 -19.17 -9.50 -14.05
CA ILE A 459 -18.94 -8.69 -12.87
C ILE A 459 -18.14 -9.49 -11.84
N ARG A 460 -17.20 -8.84 -11.21
CA ARG A 460 -16.32 -9.43 -10.19
C ARG A 460 -16.25 -8.51 -8.98
N ALA A 461 -16.39 -9.09 -7.78
CA ALA A 461 -16.22 -8.42 -6.51
C ALA A 461 -15.41 -9.32 -5.58
N VAL A 462 -14.34 -8.79 -4.99
CA VAL A 462 -13.43 -9.57 -4.15
C VAL A 462 -13.10 -8.85 -2.86
N LYS A 463 -12.88 -9.66 -1.82
CA LYS A 463 -12.32 -9.22 -0.54
C LYS A 463 -10.90 -9.77 -0.40
N THR A 464 -9.99 -8.89 -0.05
CA THR A 464 -8.57 -9.21 0.15
C THR A 464 -7.97 -8.30 1.21
N ILE A 465 -6.86 -8.74 1.80
CA ILE A 465 -6.09 -7.95 2.77
C ILE A 465 -4.82 -7.40 2.11
N ASP A 466 -4.13 -8.22 1.34
CA ASP A 466 -2.78 -7.96 0.82
C ASP A 466 -2.68 -8.05 -0.72
N PHE A 467 -3.77 -8.31 -1.41
CA PHE A 467 -3.83 -8.58 -2.86
C PHE A 467 -3.03 -9.82 -3.33
N MET A 468 -2.37 -10.54 -2.42
CA MET A 468 -1.73 -11.83 -2.72
C MET A 468 -2.77 -12.94 -2.83
N THR A 469 -3.71 -12.95 -1.91
CA THR A 469 -4.88 -13.83 -1.92
C THR A 469 -6.15 -13.00 -1.97
N ALA A 470 -7.21 -13.52 -2.61
CA ALA A 470 -8.51 -12.87 -2.64
C ALA A 470 -9.64 -13.91 -2.68
N LYS A 471 -10.71 -13.61 -2.00
CA LYS A 471 -11.95 -14.40 -2.05
C LYS A 471 -13.06 -13.59 -2.72
N PRO A 472 -13.97 -14.23 -3.48
CA PRO A 472 -15.15 -13.53 -3.97
C PRO A 472 -15.94 -12.96 -2.77
N PHE A 473 -16.46 -11.77 -2.96
CA PHE A 473 -17.33 -11.15 -1.96
C PHE A 473 -18.76 -11.66 -2.15
N ASP A 474 -19.40 -12.04 -1.07
CA ASP A 474 -20.78 -12.55 -1.08
C ASP A 474 -21.76 -11.36 -1.17
N LEU A 475 -22.03 -10.93 -2.41
CA LEU A 475 -23.05 -9.91 -2.66
C LEU A 475 -24.44 -10.54 -2.54
N PRO A 476 -25.40 -9.88 -1.87
CA PRO A 476 -26.77 -10.35 -1.83
C PRO A 476 -27.38 -10.53 -3.22
N TYR A 477 -28.08 -11.64 -3.43
CA TYR A 477 -28.69 -11.99 -4.70
C TYR A 477 -29.58 -10.86 -5.27
N SER A 478 -30.31 -10.15 -4.41
CA SER A 478 -31.15 -9.02 -4.81
C SER A 478 -30.36 -7.84 -5.41
N ILE A 479 -29.10 -7.68 -5.00
CA ILE A 479 -28.20 -6.65 -5.57
C ILE A 479 -27.66 -7.15 -6.91
N LEU A 480 -27.23 -8.41 -6.97
CA LEU A 480 -26.73 -9.02 -8.20
C LEU A 480 -27.78 -9.01 -9.32
N THR A 481 -29.04 -9.34 -9.02
CA THR A 481 -30.14 -9.29 -9.99
C THR A 481 -30.38 -7.86 -10.46
N ARG A 482 -30.47 -6.89 -9.56
CA ARG A 482 -30.66 -5.47 -9.93
C ARG A 482 -29.53 -4.93 -10.80
N ILE A 483 -28.26 -5.29 -10.51
CA ILE A 483 -27.12 -4.92 -11.35
C ILE A 483 -27.26 -5.56 -12.73
N ALA A 484 -27.61 -6.85 -12.80
CA ALA A 484 -27.73 -7.58 -14.05
C ALA A 484 -28.88 -7.01 -14.91
N ASP A 485 -30.03 -6.77 -14.32
CA ASP A 485 -31.19 -6.18 -15.00
C ASP A 485 -30.84 -4.80 -15.57
N ARG A 486 -30.25 -3.92 -14.75
CA ARG A 486 -29.85 -2.59 -15.20
C ARG A 486 -28.80 -2.64 -16.32
N ILE A 487 -27.80 -3.53 -16.22
CA ILE A 487 -26.78 -3.64 -17.27
C ILE A 487 -27.41 -4.08 -18.59
N VAL A 488 -28.33 -5.05 -18.57
CA VAL A 488 -28.98 -5.54 -19.80
C VAL A 488 -29.93 -4.49 -20.38
N ASP A 489 -30.62 -3.72 -19.50
CA ASP A 489 -31.60 -2.72 -19.95
C ASP A 489 -30.94 -1.40 -20.40
N GLU A 490 -29.86 -0.98 -19.78
CA GLU A 490 -29.27 0.35 -19.98
C GLU A 490 -27.99 0.34 -20.85
N VAL A 491 -27.37 -0.83 -21.09
CA VAL A 491 -26.12 -0.92 -21.86
C VAL A 491 -26.37 -1.62 -23.20
N ASP A 492 -26.16 -0.86 -24.27
CA ASP A 492 -26.29 -1.39 -25.64
C ASP A 492 -25.36 -2.59 -25.88
N HIS A 493 -25.82 -3.53 -26.70
CA HIS A 493 -25.03 -4.71 -27.10
C HIS A 493 -24.66 -5.69 -25.97
N VAL A 494 -25.41 -5.70 -24.87
CA VAL A 494 -25.27 -6.66 -23.76
C VAL A 494 -26.56 -7.44 -23.60
N SER A 495 -26.47 -8.78 -23.65
CA SER A 495 -27.63 -9.67 -23.48
C SER A 495 -27.51 -10.56 -22.24
N ARG A 496 -26.36 -10.56 -21.55
CA ARG A 496 -26.12 -11.45 -20.40
C ARG A 496 -25.08 -10.91 -19.44
N VAL A 497 -25.28 -11.18 -18.14
CA VAL A 497 -24.34 -10.84 -17.09
C VAL A 497 -23.98 -12.09 -16.30
N PHE A 498 -22.68 -12.30 -16.04
CA PHE A 498 -22.14 -13.37 -15.18
C PHE A 498 -21.50 -12.78 -13.94
N PHE A 499 -21.46 -13.54 -12.86
CA PHE A 499 -20.67 -13.23 -11.68
C PHE A 499 -19.53 -14.23 -11.51
N ASP A 500 -18.29 -13.72 -11.32
CA ASP A 500 -17.12 -14.58 -11.14
C ASP A 500 -16.89 -14.87 -9.65
N TYR A 501 -17.08 -16.14 -9.26
CA TYR A 501 -16.89 -16.65 -7.89
C TYR A 501 -15.49 -17.26 -7.64
N THR A 502 -14.53 -17.07 -8.54
CA THR A 502 -13.23 -17.71 -8.42
C THR A 502 -12.31 -16.99 -7.45
N SER A 503 -11.68 -17.73 -6.53
CA SER A 503 -10.69 -17.20 -5.60
C SER A 503 -9.33 -16.97 -6.28
N LYS A 504 -8.51 -16.08 -5.70
CA LYS A 504 -7.09 -15.97 -6.03
C LYS A 504 -6.25 -16.59 -4.90
N PRO A 505 -5.38 -17.59 -5.16
CA PRO A 505 -5.33 -18.39 -6.38
C PRO A 505 -6.56 -19.29 -6.55
N PRO A 506 -6.82 -19.95 -7.73
CA PRO A 506 -5.98 -19.98 -8.91
C PRO A 506 -6.16 -18.79 -9.87
N ALA A 507 -7.29 -18.08 -9.83
CA ALA A 507 -7.51 -16.92 -10.69
C ALA A 507 -6.67 -15.70 -10.23
N THR A 508 -6.58 -14.69 -11.10
CA THR A 508 -6.09 -13.34 -10.75
C THR A 508 -7.25 -12.45 -10.29
N ILE A 509 -6.98 -11.24 -9.80
CA ILE A 509 -8.05 -10.30 -9.47
C ILE A 509 -8.59 -9.68 -10.76
N GLU A 510 -7.75 -9.10 -11.63
CA GLU A 510 -8.14 -8.62 -12.96
C GLU A 510 -8.31 -9.80 -13.93
N MET A 511 -9.05 -9.59 -15.03
CA MET A 511 -9.35 -10.66 -16.00
C MET A 511 -8.16 -10.92 -16.94
N GLU A 512 -7.38 -9.90 -17.28
CA GLU A 512 -6.18 -9.98 -18.09
C GLU A 512 -4.97 -9.31 -17.44
#